data_0282d494a85859a1f74bf328281c689d
#
_entry.id   0282d494a85859a1f74bf328281c689d
#
_cell.length_a   1.000
_cell.length_b   1.000
_cell.length_c   1.000
_cell.angle_alpha   90.00
_cell.angle_beta   90.00
_cell.angle_gamma   90.00
#
_symmetry.space_group_name_H-M   'P 1'
#
loop_
_entity.id
_entity.type
_entity.pdbx_description
1 polymer ?
#
loop_
_entity_poly.entity_id
_entity_poly.type
_entity_poly.pdbx_seq_one_letter_code
_entity_poly.pdbx_strand_id
1 'polypeptide(L)'
;ISAMTPVEIKGIVADESGNKLSGFNGTVDVKVFDKERTLTTLGSEPGDWPDTYTVQDNYIYQGKATVTNGDFTVNFIVPRDIDYSYGLGKISYYASDATTDATGYSKDLIIGGSGNESSDNEGPEISLYMDNLDFESGDIVGPNPWLIARLTDENGINTISNAIGHDIVATLDGDNSASIVLNSFYNSDIDSYKSGEVRYRFQNLKEG
;
A
#
# COMPACT_ATOMS: atom_id res chain seq x y z
N ILE A 1 -2.96 -15.23 9.41
CA ILE A 1 -1.93 -14.65 8.54
C ILE A 1 -0.77 -14.26 9.42
N SER A 2 0.42 -14.79 9.12
CA SER A 2 1.66 -14.55 9.90
C SER A 2 2.69 -13.80 9.05
N ALA A 3 3.62 -13.09 9.70
CA ALA A 3 4.72 -12.41 9.01
C ALA A 3 5.49 -13.38 8.10
N MET A 4 5.97 -12.89 6.97
CA MET A 4 6.75 -13.62 5.96
C MET A 4 6.04 -14.84 5.34
N THR A 5 4.71 -14.90 5.39
CA THR A 5 3.95 -15.97 4.75
C THR A 5 3.23 -15.48 3.49
N PRO A 6 3.19 -16.30 2.42
CA PRO A 6 2.37 -15.99 1.25
C PRO A 6 0.88 -16.10 1.61
N VAL A 7 0.10 -15.18 1.10
CA VAL A 7 -1.37 -15.10 1.28
C VAL A 7 -2.03 -15.04 -0.09
N GLU A 8 -3.08 -15.84 -0.24
CA GLU A 8 -4.00 -15.76 -1.36
C GLU A 8 -5.40 -15.39 -0.84
N ILE A 9 -5.97 -14.30 -1.36
CA ILE A 9 -7.34 -13.87 -1.09
C ILE A 9 -8.16 -14.07 -2.35
N LYS A 10 -9.23 -14.86 -2.26
CA LYS A 10 -10.22 -15.01 -3.33
C LYS A 10 -11.53 -14.35 -2.93
N GLY A 11 -12.15 -13.66 -3.88
CA GLY A 11 -13.42 -12.99 -3.64
C GLY A 11 -14.27 -12.92 -4.89
N ILE A 12 -15.50 -12.48 -4.67
CA ILE A 12 -16.47 -12.24 -5.75
C ILE A 12 -17.04 -10.83 -5.61
N VAL A 13 -17.42 -10.24 -6.74
CA VAL A 13 -18.30 -9.08 -6.78
C VAL A 13 -19.73 -9.58 -6.84
N ALA A 14 -20.57 -9.16 -5.88
CA ALA A 14 -21.94 -9.66 -5.72
C ALA A 14 -22.94 -8.53 -5.57
N ASP A 15 -24.22 -8.80 -5.84
CA ASP A 15 -25.33 -7.91 -5.53
C ASP A 15 -25.66 -7.92 -4.02
N GLU A 16 -26.62 -7.08 -3.59
CA GLU A 16 -27.07 -6.98 -2.20
C GLU A 16 -27.64 -8.29 -1.64
N SER A 17 -28.06 -9.22 -2.50
CA SER A 17 -28.56 -10.54 -2.14
C SER A 17 -27.45 -11.60 -2.04
N GLY A 18 -26.21 -11.23 -2.35
CA GLY A 18 -25.05 -12.12 -2.34
C GLY A 18 -24.88 -12.93 -3.64
N ASN A 19 -25.64 -12.65 -4.69
CA ASN A 19 -25.49 -13.33 -5.96
C ASN A 19 -24.32 -12.72 -6.74
N LYS A 20 -23.42 -13.57 -7.24
CA LYS A 20 -22.26 -13.13 -8.02
C LYS A 20 -22.69 -12.39 -9.31
N LEU A 21 -22.10 -11.23 -9.53
CA LEU A 21 -22.27 -10.45 -10.75
C LEU A 21 -21.33 -10.97 -11.85
N SER A 22 -21.74 -12.04 -12.53
CA SER A 22 -20.92 -12.72 -13.56
C SER A 22 -20.65 -11.89 -14.81
N GLY A 23 -21.29 -10.73 -14.97
CA GLY A 23 -21.00 -9.76 -16.03
C GLY A 23 -19.99 -8.68 -15.62
N PHE A 24 -19.59 -8.61 -14.35
CA PHE A 24 -18.66 -7.60 -13.86
C PHE A 24 -17.23 -7.92 -14.29
N ASN A 25 -16.61 -7.03 -15.08
CA ASN A 25 -15.23 -7.12 -15.53
C ASN A 25 -14.56 -5.76 -15.34
N GLY A 26 -13.60 -5.71 -14.41
CA GLY A 26 -12.97 -4.47 -14.03
C GLY A 26 -11.77 -4.70 -13.12
N THR A 27 -11.62 -3.88 -12.11
CA THR A 27 -10.54 -4.00 -11.11
C THR A 27 -11.09 -3.95 -9.70
N VAL A 28 -10.36 -4.52 -8.75
CA VAL A 28 -10.60 -4.38 -7.32
C VAL A 28 -9.36 -3.83 -6.63
N ASP A 29 -9.52 -2.77 -5.86
CA ASP A 29 -8.54 -2.27 -4.91
C ASP A 29 -8.74 -2.98 -3.58
N VAL A 30 -7.67 -3.58 -3.03
CA VAL A 30 -7.70 -4.36 -1.80
C VAL A 30 -6.73 -3.76 -0.79
N LYS A 31 -7.21 -3.52 0.42
CA LYS A 31 -6.37 -3.11 1.57
C LYS A 31 -6.56 -4.09 2.71
N VAL A 32 -5.46 -4.63 3.22
CA VAL A 32 -5.45 -5.50 4.39
C VAL A 32 -4.88 -4.71 5.56
N PHE A 33 -5.71 -4.45 6.54
CA PHE A 33 -5.33 -3.70 7.74
C PHE A 33 -4.90 -4.65 8.85
N ASP A 34 -3.85 -4.24 9.56
CA ASP A 34 -3.44 -4.88 10.80
C ASP A 34 -4.50 -4.67 11.90
N LYS A 35 -4.20 -5.09 13.10
CA LYS A 35 -5.03 -4.98 14.29
C LYS A 35 -5.36 -3.53 14.64
N GLU A 36 -6.44 -3.36 15.37
CA GLU A 36 -6.78 -2.09 16.01
C GLU A 36 -5.69 -1.69 17.02
N ARG A 37 -5.39 -0.40 17.10
CA ARG A 37 -4.50 0.19 18.08
C ARG A 37 -5.19 1.30 18.87
N THR A 38 -4.85 1.43 20.14
CA THR A 38 -5.36 2.50 20.98
C THR A 38 -4.43 3.70 20.93
N LEU A 39 -4.98 4.85 20.67
CA LEU A 39 -4.31 6.15 20.74
C LEU A 39 -4.87 6.97 21.91
N THR A 40 -4.05 7.86 22.42
CA THR A 40 -4.45 8.78 23.48
C THR A 40 -4.25 10.22 23.00
N THR A 41 -5.26 11.06 23.15
CA THR A 41 -5.17 12.49 22.84
C THR A 41 -4.19 13.17 23.81
N LEU A 42 -3.62 14.30 23.41
CA LEU A 42 -2.66 15.03 24.26
C LEU A 42 -3.33 15.77 25.42
N GLY A 43 -4.64 16.08 25.33
CA GLY A 43 -5.33 16.90 26.33
C GLY A 43 -4.69 18.29 26.47
N SER A 44 -4.40 18.96 25.35
CA SER A 44 -3.54 20.15 25.32
C SER A 44 -4.27 21.46 25.68
N GLU A 45 -5.60 21.46 25.72
CA GLU A 45 -6.39 22.66 26.05
C GLU A 45 -6.66 22.75 27.56
N PRO A 46 -6.76 23.97 28.12
CA PRO A 46 -7.05 24.17 29.53
C PRO A 46 -8.41 23.53 29.90
N GLY A 47 -8.39 22.52 30.76
CA GLY A 47 -9.57 21.78 31.19
C GLY A 47 -9.86 20.51 30.43
N ASP A 48 -9.08 20.20 29.40
CA ASP A 48 -9.14 18.92 28.70
C ASP A 48 -8.35 17.83 29.45
N TRP A 49 -8.86 16.61 29.35
CA TRP A 49 -8.18 15.43 29.87
C TRP A 49 -7.80 14.55 28.68
N PRO A 50 -6.64 13.86 28.74
CA PRO A 50 -6.33 12.84 27.75
C PRO A 50 -7.44 11.80 27.65
N ASP A 51 -7.93 11.58 26.44
CA ASP A 51 -8.95 10.56 26.12
C ASP A 51 -8.37 9.50 25.20
N THR A 52 -8.89 8.28 25.31
CA THR A 52 -8.43 7.14 24.50
C THR A 52 -9.44 6.80 23.42
N TYR A 53 -8.95 6.49 22.23
CA TYR A 53 -9.77 6.01 21.12
C TYR A 53 -9.03 4.94 20.33
N THR A 54 -9.78 4.09 19.63
CA THR A 54 -9.25 2.98 18.86
C THR A 54 -9.29 3.31 17.38
N VAL A 55 -8.20 3.02 16.67
CA VAL A 55 -8.09 3.15 15.22
C VAL A 55 -7.58 1.86 14.59
N GLN A 56 -7.93 1.62 13.33
CA GLN A 56 -7.42 0.52 12.51
C GLN A 56 -6.98 1.11 11.18
N ASP A 57 -5.82 1.75 11.17
CA ASP A 57 -5.26 2.54 10.08
C ASP A 57 -3.95 1.98 9.53
N ASN A 58 -3.29 1.07 10.25
CA ASN A 58 -2.11 0.37 9.76
C ASN A 58 -2.51 -0.68 8.74
N TYR A 59 -2.09 -0.56 7.50
CA TYR A 59 -2.27 -1.62 6.50
C TYR A 59 -0.97 -2.38 6.27
N ILE A 60 -1.09 -3.70 6.13
CA ILE A 60 0.02 -4.62 5.84
C ILE A 60 0.12 -4.96 4.35
N TYR A 61 -0.91 -4.64 3.59
CA TYR A 61 -0.95 -4.80 2.15
C TYR A 61 -1.94 -3.82 1.52
N GLN A 62 -1.54 -3.27 0.38
CA GLN A 62 -2.42 -2.52 -0.52
C GLN A 62 -2.05 -2.91 -1.95
N GLY A 63 -3.05 -3.31 -2.73
CA GLY A 63 -2.83 -3.70 -4.13
C GLY A 63 -4.11 -3.66 -4.93
N LYS A 64 -3.94 -3.91 -6.23
CA LYS A 64 -5.02 -3.92 -7.22
C LYS A 64 -5.00 -5.22 -8.00
N ALA A 65 -6.19 -5.80 -8.22
CA ALA A 65 -6.32 -7.01 -9.00
C ALA A 65 -7.42 -6.89 -10.07
N THR A 66 -7.29 -7.70 -11.10
CA THR A 66 -8.30 -7.84 -12.16
C THR A 66 -9.51 -8.61 -11.64
N VAL A 67 -10.70 -8.11 -11.96
CA VAL A 67 -11.96 -8.83 -11.78
C VAL A 67 -12.41 -9.36 -13.12
N THR A 68 -12.61 -10.67 -13.22
CA THR A 68 -13.10 -11.33 -14.43
C THR A 68 -14.34 -12.15 -14.12
N ASN A 69 -15.45 -11.85 -14.80
CA ASN A 69 -16.73 -12.51 -14.56
C ASN A 69 -17.18 -12.48 -13.09
N GLY A 70 -16.84 -11.39 -12.39
CA GLY A 70 -17.14 -11.19 -10.99
C GLY A 70 -16.18 -11.89 -10.01
N ASP A 71 -15.21 -12.65 -10.46
CA ASP A 71 -14.20 -13.30 -9.60
C ASP A 71 -12.90 -12.49 -9.59
N PHE A 72 -12.21 -12.48 -8.45
CA PHE A 72 -10.86 -11.94 -8.34
C PHE A 72 -9.98 -12.77 -7.40
N THR A 73 -8.67 -12.66 -7.58
CA THR A 73 -7.67 -13.27 -6.70
C THR A 73 -6.57 -12.25 -6.45
N VAL A 74 -6.19 -12.09 -5.19
CA VAL A 74 -5.08 -11.24 -4.75
C VAL A 74 -4.05 -12.09 -4.05
N ASN A 75 -2.78 -11.93 -4.44
CA ASN A 75 -1.65 -12.61 -3.82
C ASN A 75 -0.67 -11.57 -3.26
N PHE A 76 -0.11 -11.84 -2.09
CA PHE A 76 0.96 -11.04 -1.51
C PHE A 76 1.75 -11.84 -0.47
N ILE A 77 2.90 -11.32 -0.06
CA ILE A 77 3.64 -11.81 1.09
C ILE A 77 3.42 -10.84 2.23
N VAL A 78 3.11 -11.36 3.42
CA VAL A 78 2.96 -10.52 4.63
C VAL A 78 4.32 -9.95 5.01
N PRO A 79 4.48 -8.64 5.15
CA PRO A 79 5.73 -8.04 5.54
C PRO A 79 6.25 -8.54 6.89
N ARG A 80 7.56 -8.40 7.12
CA ARG A 80 8.21 -8.77 8.39
C ARG A 80 7.73 -7.90 9.55
N ASP A 81 7.45 -6.63 9.28
CA ASP A 81 7.30 -5.56 10.28
C ASP A 81 5.88 -5.41 10.83
N ILE A 82 5.08 -6.48 10.82
CA ILE A 82 3.79 -6.51 11.50
C ILE A 82 3.96 -6.67 13.01
N ASP A 83 2.96 -6.29 13.79
CA ASP A 83 2.88 -6.70 15.19
C ASP A 83 2.59 -8.20 15.28
N TYR A 84 3.46 -8.97 15.92
CA TYR A 84 3.37 -10.44 16.04
C TYR A 84 2.32 -10.92 17.05
N SER A 85 1.75 -10.04 17.88
CA SER A 85 0.61 -10.41 18.71
C SER A 85 -0.59 -10.80 17.86
N TYR A 86 -1.36 -11.80 18.31
CA TYR A 86 -2.54 -12.24 17.56
C TYR A 86 -3.72 -11.29 17.79
N GLY A 87 -4.39 -10.92 16.72
CA GLY A 87 -5.61 -10.11 16.79
C GLY A 87 -6.36 -10.04 15.47
N LEU A 88 -7.54 -9.41 15.51
CA LEU A 88 -8.41 -9.30 14.34
C LEU A 88 -7.92 -8.17 13.40
N GLY A 89 -7.63 -8.56 12.17
CA GLY A 89 -7.39 -7.64 11.06
C GLY A 89 -8.71 -7.26 10.35
N LYS A 90 -8.55 -6.46 9.31
CA LYS A 90 -9.65 -6.08 8.42
C LYS A 90 -9.18 -6.09 6.98
N ILE A 91 -10.01 -6.56 6.07
CA ILE A 91 -9.81 -6.38 4.63
C ILE A 91 -10.89 -5.44 4.13
N SER A 92 -10.50 -4.47 3.31
CA SER A 92 -11.40 -3.56 2.61
C SER A 92 -11.24 -3.73 1.12
N TYR A 93 -12.37 -3.73 0.40
CA TYR A 93 -12.44 -3.91 -1.04
C TYR A 93 -13.18 -2.74 -1.68
N TYR A 94 -12.70 -2.29 -2.82
CA TYR A 94 -13.41 -1.41 -3.72
C TYR A 94 -13.23 -1.92 -5.15
N ALA A 95 -14.29 -2.39 -5.76
CA ALA A 95 -14.28 -2.88 -7.13
C ALA A 95 -14.97 -1.88 -8.04
N SER A 96 -14.44 -1.68 -9.24
CA SER A 96 -15.05 -0.82 -10.26
C SER A 96 -14.84 -1.37 -11.67
N ASP A 97 -15.85 -1.20 -12.50
CA ASP A 97 -15.78 -1.36 -13.95
C ASP A 97 -16.12 -0.02 -14.64
N ALA A 98 -16.41 -0.02 -15.92
CA ALA A 98 -16.73 1.21 -16.66
C ALA A 98 -18.07 1.87 -16.24
N THR A 99 -18.95 1.18 -15.53
CA THR A 99 -20.34 1.60 -15.28
C THR A 99 -20.81 1.43 -13.85
N THR A 100 -20.17 0.55 -13.08
CA THR A 100 -20.64 0.11 -11.76
C THR A 100 -19.47 0.05 -10.78
N ASP A 101 -19.73 0.33 -9.53
CA ASP A 101 -18.80 0.12 -8.43
C ASP A 101 -19.43 -0.71 -7.30
N ALA A 102 -18.58 -1.33 -6.50
CA ALA A 102 -18.99 -2.12 -5.35
C ALA A 102 -17.97 -1.97 -4.22
N THR A 103 -18.45 -1.96 -3.00
CA THR A 103 -17.62 -1.92 -1.80
C THR A 103 -17.90 -3.10 -0.90
N GLY A 104 -16.87 -3.53 -0.16
CA GLY A 104 -17.03 -4.61 0.80
C GLY A 104 -15.93 -4.60 1.84
N TYR A 105 -16.12 -5.35 2.91
CA TYR A 105 -15.09 -5.59 3.91
C TYR A 105 -15.27 -6.96 4.59
N SER A 106 -14.18 -7.48 5.18
CA SER A 106 -14.19 -8.62 6.09
C SER A 106 -13.36 -8.30 7.32
N LYS A 107 -13.83 -8.77 8.49
CA LYS A 107 -13.11 -8.74 9.77
C LYS A 107 -12.79 -10.16 10.29
N ASP A 108 -13.07 -11.19 9.49
CA ASP A 108 -12.85 -12.59 9.85
C ASP A 108 -11.41 -13.04 9.59
N LEU A 109 -10.44 -12.17 9.92
CA LEU A 109 -9.04 -12.36 9.64
C LEU A 109 -8.23 -12.24 10.93
N ILE A 110 -7.50 -13.29 11.29
CA ILE A 110 -6.54 -13.24 12.39
C ILE A 110 -5.14 -12.98 11.83
N ILE A 111 -4.50 -11.93 12.32
CA ILE A 111 -3.12 -11.54 11.98
C ILE A 111 -2.26 -11.70 13.22
N GLY A 112 -1.05 -12.23 13.06
CA GLY A 112 -0.07 -12.37 14.12
C GLY A 112 0.82 -13.59 13.95
N GLY A 113 1.85 -13.69 14.77
CA GLY A 113 2.87 -14.72 14.70
C GLY A 113 3.89 -14.49 13.58
N SER A 114 4.98 -15.24 13.64
CA SER A 114 6.02 -15.27 12.60
C SER A 114 5.90 -16.55 11.77
N GLY A 115 6.06 -16.43 10.46
CA GLY A 115 6.27 -17.58 9.57
C GLY A 115 7.74 -18.02 9.56
N ASN A 116 8.07 -18.91 8.62
CA ASN A 116 9.46 -19.24 8.36
C ASN A 116 10.14 -18.03 7.71
N GLU A 117 11.26 -17.61 8.28
CA GLU A 117 12.05 -16.52 7.72
C GLU A 117 12.51 -16.88 6.30
N SER A 118 12.15 -16.06 5.33
CA SER A 118 12.87 -16.04 4.07
C SER A 118 14.19 -15.29 4.31
N SER A 119 15.28 -15.79 3.76
CA SER A 119 16.60 -15.16 3.90
C SER A 119 16.78 -14.02 2.89
N ASP A 120 15.71 -13.26 2.63
CA ASP A 120 15.78 -12.09 1.75
C ASP A 120 16.57 -10.97 2.44
N ASN A 121 17.67 -10.56 1.79
CA ASN A 121 18.54 -9.47 2.21
C ASN A 121 18.77 -8.47 1.06
N GLU A 122 18.06 -8.61 -0.05
CA GLU A 122 18.14 -7.71 -1.18
C GLU A 122 16.97 -6.72 -1.09
N GLY A 123 17.24 -5.45 -1.37
CA GLY A 123 16.20 -4.44 -1.45
C GLY A 123 15.65 -4.33 -2.86
N PRO A 124 14.54 -3.60 -3.05
CA PRO A 124 13.92 -3.45 -4.36
C PRO A 124 14.84 -2.76 -5.39
N GLU A 125 14.77 -3.20 -6.63
CA GLU A 125 15.32 -2.45 -7.75
C GLU A 125 14.48 -1.20 -8.00
N ILE A 126 15.15 -0.04 -8.14
CA ILE A 126 14.49 1.25 -8.34
C ILE A 126 15.00 1.90 -9.63
N SER A 127 14.08 2.21 -10.54
CA SER A 127 14.34 3.01 -11.73
C SER A 127 13.64 4.36 -11.62
N LEU A 128 14.40 5.45 -11.79
CA LEU A 128 13.89 6.82 -11.62
C LEU A 128 13.77 7.53 -12.97
N TYR A 129 12.66 8.22 -13.14
CA TYR A 129 12.36 9.03 -14.32
C TYR A 129 11.75 10.36 -13.90
N MET A 130 11.85 11.37 -14.78
CA MET A 130 11.20 12.65 -14.59
C MET A 130 10.23 12.92 -15.75
N ASP A 131 9.01 13.34 -15.42
CA ASP A 131 7.89 13.62 -16.31
C ASP A 131 7.37 12.43 -17.14
N ASN A 132 8.24 11.63 -17.74
CA ASN A 132 7.88 10.46 -18.54
C ASN A 132 8.98 9.38 -18.47
N LEU A 133 8.68 8.19 -18.99
CA LEU A 133 9.58 7.03 -18.95
C LEU A 133 10.72 7.07 -19.99
N ASP A 134 10.71 8.05 -20.89
CA ASP A 134 11.78 8.25 -21.87
C ASP A 134 12.89 9.16 -21.32
N PHE A 135 12.75 9.64 -20.07
CA PHE A 135 13.73 10.51 -19.40
C PHE A 135 15.07 9.79 -19.26
N GLU A 136 16.14 10.47 -19.65
CA GLU A 136 17.52 10.02 -19.44
C GLU A 136 18.26 10.95 -18.46
N SER A 137 19.25 10.41 -17.75
CA SER A 137 20.05 11.19 -16.82
C SER A 137 20.80 12.32 -17.54
N GLY A 138 20.53 13.56 -17.15
CA GLY A 138 21.06 14.78 -17.78
C GLY A 138 20.03 15.55 -18.59
N ASP A 139 18.84 15.04 -18.78
CA ASP A 139 17.74 15.75 -19.42
C ASP A 139 17.29 16.94 -18.56
N ILE A 140 16.78 17.98 -19.23
CA ILE A 140 16.26 19.18 -18.59
C ILE A 140 14.78 19.03 -18.31
N VAL A 141 14.39 19.31 -17.07
CA VAL A 141 12.98 19.32 -16.62
C VAL A 141 12.54 20.72 -16.21
N GLY A 142 11.24 20.96 -16.19
CA GLY A 142 10.69 22.21 -15.69
C GLY A 142 10.71 22.31 -14.15
N PRO A 143 10.24 23.44 -13.58
CA PRO A 143 10.28 23.65 -12.12
C PRO A 143 9.24 22.79 -11.34
N ASN A 144 8.33 22.12 -12.02
CA ASN A 144 7.27 21.30 -11.39
C ASN A 144 7.17 19.91 -12.05
N PRO A 145 8.28 19.14 -12.11
CA PRO A 145 8.26 17.85 -12.78
C PRO A 145 7.56 16.78 -11.94
N TRP A 146 7.14 15.72 -12.62
CA TRP A 146 6.74 14.47 -11.97
C TRP A 146 7.97 13.61 -11.72
N LEU A 147 8.19 13.21 -10.48
CA LEU A 147 9.05 12.06 -10.16
C LEU A 147 8.23 10.80 -10.42
N ILE A 148 8.79 9.90 -11.22
CA ILE A 148 8.26 8.56 -11.47
C ILE A 148 9.33 7.57 -11.00
N ALA A 149 9.02 6.79 -9.96
CA ALA A 149 9.90 5.73 -9.50
C ALA A 149 9.22 4.37 -9.74
N ARG A 150 9.83 3.53 -10.57
CA ARG A 150 9.42 2.14 -10.76
C ARG A 150 10.20 1.27 -9.79
N LEU A 151 9.46 0.47 -9.01
CA LEU A 151 10.02 -0.44 -8.01
C LEU A 151 9.69 -1.88 -8.39
N THR A 152 10.68 -2.76 -8.23
CA THR A 152 10.50 -4.20 -8.46
C THR A 152 11.27 -4.99 -7.40
N ASP A 153 10.61 -5.99 -6.79
CA ASP A 153 11.19 -6.87 -5.77
C ASP A 153 10.52 -8.25 -5.85
N GLU A 154 11.32 -9.31 -5.88
CA GLU A 154 10.79 -10.68 -5.99
C GLU A 154 9.96 -11.11 -4.78
N ASN A 155 10.23 -10.54 -3.60
CA ASN A 155 9.54 -10.84 -2.35
C ASN A 155 8.39 -9.85 -2.06
N GLY A 156 8.24 -8.82 -2.89
CA GLY A 156 7.18 -7.83 -2.83
C GLY A 156 7.61 -6.50 -2.22
N ILE A 157 6.95 -5.44 -2.68
CA ILE A 157 7.23 -4.08 -2.20
C ILE A 157 6.55 -3.86 -0.85
N ASN A 158 7.35 -3.63 0.19
CA ASN A 158 6.84 -3.26 1.51
C ASN A 158 6.45 -1.77 1.52
N THR A 159 5.16 -1.49 1.72
CA THR A 159 4.61 -0.12 1.77
C THR A 159 4.11 0.27 3.15
N ILE A 160 4.42 -0.50 4.20
CA ILE A 160 3.99 -0.21 5.57
C ILE A 160 4.63 1.10 6.03
N SER A 161 3.80 2.12 6.31
CA SER A 161 4.26 3.47 6.67
C SER A 161 4.65 3.65 8.15
N ASN A 162 4.51 2.63 8.98
CA ASN A 162 4.76 2.73 10.43
C ASN A 162 5.97 1.91 10.92
N ALA A 163 6.68 1.26 10.00
CA ALA A 163 7.90 0.53 10.32
C ALA A 163 9.12 1.45 10.17
N ILE A 164 9.93 1.56 11.22
CA ILE A 164 11.13 2.42 11.21
C ILE A 164 12.11 1.91 10.13
N GLY A 165 12.45 2.77 9.16
CA GLY A 165 13.47 2.48 8.15
C GLY A 165 12.96 1.74 6.90
N HIS A 166 11.65 1.56 6.73
CA HIS A 166 11.03 0.91 5.57
C HIS A 166 10.18 1.86 4.71
N ASP A 167 10.28 3.16 4.96
CA ASP A 167 9.61 4.14 4.12
C ASP A 167 10.26 4.24 2.73
N ILE A 168 9.41 4.41 1.72
CA ILE A 168 9.85 4.87 0.41
C ILE A 168 10.14 6.36 0.54
N VAL A 169 11.41 6.74 0.49
CA VAL A 169 11.85 8.11 0.75
C VAL A 169 12.54 8.69 -0.48
N ALA A 170 12.15 9.89 -0.89
CA ALA A 170 12.91 10.69 -1.85
C ALA A 170 13.72 11.77 -1.12
N THR A 171 14.97 11.91 -1.53
CA THR A 171 15.86 12.97 -1.08
C THR A 171 16.33 13.76 -2.30
N LEU A 172 16.09 15.06 -2.32
CA LEU A 172 16.53 15.95 -3.38
C LEU A 172 17.93 16.46 -3.05
N ASP A 173 18.85 16.41 -4.03
CA ASP A 173 20.22 16.91 -3.92
C ASP A 173 21.02 16.40 -2.71
N GLY A 174 20.63 15.25 -2.16
CA GLY A 174 21.27 14.68 -0.98
C GLY A 174 20.91 15.37 0.34
N ASP A 175 19.95 16.29 0.36
CA ASP A 175 19.47 16.94 1.58
C ASP A 175 18.53 16.05 2.37
N ASN A 176 19.07 15.26 3.29
CA ASN A 176 18.29 14.38 4.17
C ASN A 176 17.35 15.14 5.12
N SER A 177 17.55 16.44 5.34
CA SER A 177 16.68 17.24 6.21
C SER A 177 15.34 17.58 5.55
N ALA A 178 15.27 17.49 4.22
CA ALA A 178 14.08 17.74 3.40
C ALA A 178 13.56 16.44 2.72
N SER A 179 13.78 15.29 3.33
CA SER A 179 13.31 14.01 2.82
C SER A 179 11.78 13.93 2.75
N ILE A 180 11.25 13.33 1.68
CA ILE A 180 9.83 13.21 1.41
C ILE A 180 9.44 11.74 1.49
N VAL A 181 8.48 11.40 2.37
CA VAL A 181 7.91 10.05 2.46
C VAL A 181 6.91 9.84 1.33
N LEU A 182 7.10 8.80 0.54
CA LEU A 182 6.37 8.55 -0.70
C LEU A 182 5.44 7.32 -0.64
N ASN A 183 5.32 6.64 0.49
CA ASN A 183 4.48 5.44 0.64
C ASN A 183 3.04 5.66 0.15
N SER A 184 2.44 6.82 0.45
CA SER A 184 1.07 7.14 0.04
C SER A 184 0.91 7.42 -1.47
N PHE A 185 2.01 7.59 -2.19
CA PHE A 185 2.07 7.82 -3.63
C PHE A 185 2.40 6.55 -4.42
N TYR A 186 2.65 5.44 -3.71
CA TYR A 186 2.91 4.15 -4.34
C TYR A 186 1.60 3.50 -4.80
N ASN A 187 1.61 2.97 -6.02
CA ASN A 187 0.55 2.15 -6.57
C ASN A 187 1.18 0.86 -7.10
N SER A 188 0.69 -0.28 -6.63
CA SER A 188 1.11 -1.57 -7.19
C SER A 188 0.64 -1.72 -8.63
N ASP A 189 1.40 -2.46 -9.43
CA ASP A 189 0.91 -2.91 -10.73
C ASP A 189 -0.30 -3.84 -10.51
N ILE A 190 -1.20 -3.88 -11.49
CA ILE A 190 -2.38 -4.77 -11.43
C ILE A 190 -1.91 -6.22 -11.40
N ASP A 191 -2.52 -7.03 -10.54
CA ASP A 191 -2.22 -8.44 -10.31
C ASP A 191 -0.77 -8.73 -9.83
N SER A 192 -0.05 -7.70 -9.35
CA SER A 192 1.31 -7.85 -8.85
C SER A 192 1.48 -7.21 -7.48
N TYR A 193 2.13 -7.92 -6.56
CA TYR A 193 2.66 -7.35 -5.32
C TYR A 193 4.17 -7.08 -5.40
N LYS A 194 4.80 -7.52 -6.50
CA LYS A 194 6.24 -7.49 -6.73
C LYS A 194 6.72 -6.23 -7.44
N SER A 195 5.80 -5.48 -8.00
CA SER A 195 6.12 -4.27 -8.77
C SER A 195 5.08 -3.19 -8.62
N GLY A 196 5.50 -1.97 -8.87
CA GLY A 196 4.63 -0.81 -8.85
C GLY A 196 5.37 0.48 -9.11
N GLU A 197 4.65 1.56 -8.98
CA GLU A 197 5.12 2.89 -9.34
C GLU A 197 4.75 3.90 -8.25
N VAL A 198 5.72 4.75 -7.92
CA VAL A 198 5.48 6.00 -7.19
C VAL A 198 5.38 7.13 -8.21
N ARG A 199 4.34 7.96 -8.08
CA ARG A 199 4.23 9.23 -8.80
C ARG A 199 4.09 10.38 -7.81
N TYR A 200 5.10 11.26 -7.80
CA TYR A 200 5.12 12.44 -6.94
C TYR A 200 5.43 13.69 -7.75
N ARG A 201 4.69 14.76 -7.55
CA ARG A 201 4.91 16.02 -8.26
C ARG A 201 5.69 17.00 -7.41
N PHE A 202 6.92 17.30 -7.82
CA PHE A 202 7.67 18.40 -7.23
C PHE A 202 7.04 19.75 -7.59
N GLN A 203 7.27 20.73 -6.73
CA GLN A 203 6.77 22.10 -6.95
C GLN A 203 7.89 23.10 -6.69
N ASN A 204 8.02 24.06 -7.61
CA ASN A 204 8.94 25.20 -7.47
C ASN A 204 10.41 24.80 -7.24
N LEU A 205 10.88 23.75 -7.94
CA LEU A 205 12.30 23.42 -7.91
C LEU A 205 13.11 24.62 -8.42
N LYS A 206 14.23 24.88 -7.77
CA LYS A 206 15.18 25.90 -8.22
C LYS A 206 16.02 25.35 -9.35
N GLU A 207 16.54 26.25 -10.19
CA GLU A 207 17.56 25.90 -11.18
C GLU A 207 18.79 25.37 -10.46
N GLY A 208 19.28 24.22 -10.90
CA GLY A 208 20.47 23.53 -10.39
C GLY A 208 21.51 23.31 -11.45
#